data_5a7681a3bd119ce1e4618e38c056d457
#
_entry.id   5a7681a3bd119ce1e4618e38c056d457
#
_cell.length_a   1.000
_cell.length_b   1.000
_cell.length_c   1.000
_cell.angle_alpha   90.00
_cell.angle_beta   90.00
_cell.angle_gamma   90.00
#
_symmetry.space_group_name_H-M   'P 1'
#
loop_
_entity.id
_entity.type
_entity.pdbx_description
1 polymer ?
#
loop_
_entity_poly.entity_id
_entity_poly.type
_entity_poly.pdbx_seq_one_letter_code
_entity_poly.pdbx_strand_id
1 'polypeptide(L)'
;MQARSSAVQFPRLVARQSKNTVISKEVMKAISIQSPNTRRLAWQTLVAGFALATAVMAQPALAAPADSMIKAVKFDDVSGVTKLLSQGLDPNLVDDTGTPLLVIAAREKSDKVAQVLIDNPKTDIEKLDPAGENAMMLAALNDDLTLVNMLIAKDAEVNKKGWTPLHYAATNGHDDVVKVLLDHSAYIDAGSPNGTTPLMMAARGGHLSTVKLLLDEGADLRVKNQIGLTAVDFAKQYHEKDVAEGLAARLASMQNPGASATPQTGTNSAK
;
A
#
# COMPACT_ATOMS: atom_id res chain seq x y z
N MET A 1 37.67 -6.90 6.55
CA MET A 1 36.65 -6.97 5.49
C MET A 1 35.33 -6.55 6.12
N GLN A 2 34.90 -5.31 5.88
CA GLN A 2 33.68 -4.76 6.48
C GLN A 2 32.51 -5.07 5.53
N ALA A 3 31.54 -5.87 5.99
CA ALA A 3 30.29 -6.12 5.31
C ALA A 3 29.39 -4.88 5.40
N ARG A 4 29.11 -4.24 4.27
CA ARG A 4 28.15 -3.15 4.17
C ARG A 4 26.72 -3.70 4.30
N SER A 5 26.06 -3.34 5.39
CA SER A 5 24.62 -3.56 5.60
C SER A 5 23.84 -2.73 4.58
N SER A 6 23.20 -3.40 3.63
CA SER A 6 22.20 -2.77 2.75
C SER A 6 20.86 -2.79 3.46
N ALA A 7 20.59 -1.73 4.20
CA ALA A 7 19.25 -1.49 4.75
C ALA A 7 18.28 -1.26 3.57
N VAL A 8 17.21 -2.04 3.54
CA VAL A 8 16.06 -1.81 2.64
C VAL A 8 15.41 -0.49 3.07
N GLN A 9 15.70 0.57 2.33
CA GLN A 9 15.07 1.87 2.53
C GLN A 9 13.69 1.87 1.88
N PHE A 10 12.67 2.11 2.69
CA PHE A 10 11.41 2.63 2.19
C PHE A 10 11.66 4.03 1.62
N PRO A 11 11.08 4.40 0.46
CA PRO A 11 11.30 5.73 -0.09
C PRO A 11 10.69 6.78 0.83
N ARG A 12 11.56 7.65 1.40
CA ARG A 12 11.12 8.86 2.10
C ARG A 12 10.61 9.86 1.06
N LEU A 13 9.37 10.32 1.24
CA LEU A 13 8.83 11.48 0.52
C LEU A 13 9.78 12.68 0.69
N VAL A 14 10.43 13.08 -0.38
CA VAL A 14 11.11 14.36 -0.47
C VAL A 14 10.16 15.36 -1.13
N ALA A 15 9.64 16.28 -0.35
CA ALA A 15 8.89 17.43 -0.84
C ALA A 15 9.75 18.26 -1.82
N ARG A 16 9.36 18.32 -3.09
CA ARG A 16 9.99 19.17 -4.11
C ARG A 16 9.21 20.45 -4.23
N GLN A 17 9.72 21.51 -3.63
CA GLN A 17 9.19 22.87 -3.80
C GLN A 17 9.33 23.36 -5.25
N SER A 18 8.24 23.93 -5.75
CA SER A 18 8.10 24.47 -7.08
C SER A 18 9.01 25.69 -7.32
N LYS A 19 9.77 25.67 -8.42
CA LYS A 19 10.41 26.85 -9.01
C LYS A 19 9.56 27.34 -10.18
N ASN A 20 8.58 28.17 -9.91
CA ASN A 20 7.89 28.96 -10.95
C ASN A 20 7.81 30.40 -10.47
N THR A 21 8.81 31.19 -10.77
CA THR A 21 8.70 32.67 -10.83
C THR A 21 10.00 33.29 -11.36
N VAL A 22 10.35 33.11 -12.62
CA VAL A 22 11.42 33.95 -13.29
C VAL A 22 11.21 34.10 -14.80
N ILE A 23 10.03 34.02 -15.37
CA ILE A 23 9.87 34.21 -16.82
C ILE A 23 9.21 35.57 -17.21
N SER A 24 8.79 36.40 -16.27
CA SER A 24 7.99 37.59 -16.61
C SER A 24 8.76 38.89 -16.79
N LYS A 25 10.08 38.95 -16.60
CA LYS A 25 10.83 40.23 -16.73
C LYS A 25 11.63 40.40 -18.04
N GLU A 26 11.98 39.32 -18.72
CA GLU A 26 12.72 39.39 -20.00
C GLU A 26 11.81 39.65 -21.22
N VAL A 27 10.53 39.27 -21.16
CA VAL A 27 9.57 39.43 -22.27
C VAL A 27 9.12 40.91 -22.44
N MET A 28 9.14 41.67 -21.34
CA MET A 28 8.70 43.10 -21.39
C MET A 28 9.75 44.05 -21.95
N LYS A 29 11.00 43.65 -22.11
CA LYS A 29 12.08 44.52 -22.63
C LYS A 29 12.24 44.48 -24.15
N ALA A 30 11.64 43.49 -24.82
CA ALA A 30 11.74 43.30 -26.27
C ALA A 30 10.69 44.07 -27.10
N ILE A 31 9.71 44.75 -26.47
CA ILE A 31 8.58 45.39 -27.17
C ILE A 31 8.81 46.91 -27.40
N SER A 32 9.95 47.48 -26.98
CA SER A 32 10.13 48.94 -26.96
C SER A 32 10.86 49.54 -28.16
N ILE A 33 11.22 48.82 -29.22
CA ILE A 33 11.92 49.40 -30.38
C ILE A 33 11.32 48.84 -31.68
N GLN A 34 10.24 49.43 -32.20
CA GLN A 34 9.91 49.33 -33.62
C GLN A 34 8.96 50.45 -34.09
N SER A 35 9.15 50.90 -35.34
CA SER A 35 8.56 52.02 -36.04
C SER A 35 7.05 51.88 -36.35
N PRO A 36 6.33 53.00 -36.65
CA PRO A 36 4.86 53.01 -36.71
C PRO A 36 4.19 52.17 -37.80
N ASN A 37 4.92 51.67 -38.79
CA ASN A 37 4.33 50.87 -39.88
C ASN A 37 4.24 49.35 -39.58
N THR A 38 4.89 48.87 -38.57
CA THR A 38 4.83 47.46 -38.15
C THR A 38 3.71 47.19 -37.11
N ARG A 39 3.06 48.22 -36.60
CA ARG A 39 1.99 48.09 -35.59
C ARG A 39 0.70 47.48 -36.12
N ARG A 40 0.38 47.64 -37.43
CA ARG A 40 -0.86 47.02 -37.98
C ARG A 40 -0.76 45.52 -38.23
N LEU A 41 0.41 45.02 -38.60
CA LEU A 41 0.60 43.56 -38.73
C LEU A 41 0.75 42.87 -37.38
N ALA A 42 1.34 43.54 -36.40
CA ALA A 42 1.50 42.96 -35.04
C ALA A 42 0.17 42.80 -34.29
N TRP A 43 -0.85 43.63 -34.59
CA TRP A 43 -2.17 43.51 -34.00
C TRP A 43 -2.98 42.34 -34.55
N GLN A 44 -2.84 41.97 -35.82
CA GLN A 44 -3.53 40.82 -36.40
C GLN A 44 -2.93 39.48 -35.94
N THR A 45 -1.63 39.42 -35.69
CA THR A 45 -0.97 38.23 -35.12
C THR A 45 -1.20 38.11 -33.61
N LEU A 46 -1.36 39.24 -32.89
CA LEU A 46 -1.69 39.23 -31.44
C LEU A 46 -3.12 38.76 -31.17
N VAL A 47 -4.09 39.12 -32.05
CA VAL A 47 -5.48 38.65 -31.91
C VAL A 47 -5.61 37.17 -32.25
N ALA A 48 -4.87 36.65 -33.22
CA ALA A 48 -4.82 35.23 -33.55
C ALA A 48 -4.08 34.41 -32.46
N GLY A 49 -3.02 34.96 -31.85
CA GLY A 49 -2.29 34.35 -30.75
C GLY A 49 -3.08 34.31 -29.43
N PHE A 50 -3.96 35.30 -29.21
CA PHE A 50 -4.82 35.33 -28.01
C PHE A 50 -5.98 34.35 -28.10
N ALA A 51 -6.47 34.05 -29.31
CA ALA A 51 -7.50 33.01 -29.50
C ALA A 51 -6.97 31.57 -29.27
N LEU A 52 -5.65 31.33 -29.52
CA LEU A 52 -5.04 30.03 -29.20
C LEU A 52 -4.60 29.92 -27.72
N ALA A 53 -4.25 31.04 -27.07
CA ALA A 53 -3.85 31.07 -25.67
C ALA A 53 -5.04 30.87 -24.69
N THR A 54 -6.27 31.20 -25.13
CA THR A 54 -7.48 31.01 -24.33
C THR A 54 -7.96 29.54 -24.31
N ALA A 55 -7.50 28.70 -25.25
CA ALA A 55 -7.81 27.26 -25.25
C ALA A 55 -6.98 26.45 -24.23
N VAL A 56 -5.88 27.00 -23.73
CA VAL A 56 -5.01 26.33 -22.72
C VAL A 56 -5.37 26.72 -21.29
N MET A 57 -6.20 27.77 -21.09
CA MET A 57 -6.64 28.24 -19.75
C MET A 57 -7.99 27.64 -19.30
N ALA A 58 -8.53 26.64 -19.99
CA ALA A 58 -9.80 26.02 -19.64
C ALA A 58 -9.65 24.76 -18.74
N GLN A 59 -8.55 24.63 -17.99
CA GLN A 59 -8.35 23.49 -17.09
C GLN A 59 -8.48 23.75 -15.56
N PRO A 60 -8.93 24.90 -15.04
CA PRO A 60 -9.23 24.97 -13.62
C PRO A 60 -10.60 24.38 -13.24
N ALA A 61 -11.47 24.09 -14.21
CA ALA A 61 -12.83 23.64 -13.91
C ALA A 61 -12.94 22.15 -13.49
N LEU A 62 -11.93 21.31 -13.76
CA LEU A 62 -11.90 19.89 -13.37
C LEU A 62 -11.07 19.63 -12.11
N ALA A 63 -10.14 20.52 -11.76
CA ALA A 63 -9.31 20.35 -10.57
C ALA A 63 -10.14 20.49 -9.26
N ALA A 64 -11.01 21.48 -9.19
CA ALA A 64 -11.83 21.73 -8.00
C ALA A 64 -12.80 20.57 -7.66
N PRO A 65 -13.49 19.91 -8.61
CA PRO A 65 -14.27 18.71 -8.34
C PRO A 65 -13.42 17.50 -7.95
N ALA A 66 -12.22 17.31 -8.55
CA ALA A 66 -11.32 16.21 -8.19
C ALA A 66 -10.79 16.37 -6.77
N ASP A 67 -10.33 17.57 -6.38
CA ASP A 67 -9.88 17.88 -5.03
C ASP A 67 -11.01 17.68 -4.00
N SER A 68 -12.25 18.06 -4.39
CA SER A 68 -13.44 17.86 -3.55
C SER A 68 -13.74 16.36 -3.36
N MET A 69 -13.56 15.55 -4.40
CA MET A 69 -13.73 14.10 -4.34
C MET A 69 -12.69 13.48 -3.38
N ILE A 70 -11.42 13.80 -3.56
CA ILE A 70 -10.33 13.30 -2.70
C ILE A 70 -10.58 13.68 -1.23
N LYS A 71 -11.02 14.94 -0.99
CA LYS A 71 -11.37 15.40 0.34
C LYS A 71 -12.56 14.62 0.91
N ALA A 72 -13.63 14.42 0.14
CA ALA A 72 -14.79 13.67 0.57
C ALA A 72 -14.42 12.21 0.93
N VAL A 73 -13.53 11.59 0.15
CA VAL A 73 -13.00 10.25 0.45
C VAL A 73 -12.22 10.24 1.76
N LYS A 74 -11.32 11.19 1.99
CA LYS A 74 -10.49 11.27 3.21
C LYS A 74 -11.31 11.46 4.50
N PHE A 75 -12.50 12.07 4.40
CA PHE A 75 -13.36 12.35 5.56
C PHE A 75 -14.60 11.44 5.65
N ASP A 76 -14.61 10.33 4.91
CA ASP A 76 -15.74 9.38 4.86
C ASP A 76 -17.09 10.04 4.54
N ASP A 77 -17.06 11.12 3.69
CA ASP A 77 -18.26 11.85 3.27
C ASP A 77 -18.97 11.14 2.12
N VAL A 78 -19.85 10.20 2.48
CA VAL A 78 -20.68 9.43 1.54
C VAL A 78 -21.52 10.34 0.65
N SER A 79 -22.09 11.40 1.22
CA SER A 79 -22.97 12.33 0.49
C SER A 79 -22.19 13.07 -0.59
N GLY A 80 -21.00 13.58 -0.23
CA GLY A 80 -20.09 14.27 -1.14
C GLY A 80 -19.66 13.35 -2.28
N VAL A 81 -19.20 12.15 -1.98
CA VAL A 81 -18.77 11.15 -2.98
C VAL A 81 -19.91 10.77 -3.91
N THR A 82 -21.09 10.40 -3.37
CA THR A 82 -22.25 10.00 -4.16
C THR A 82 -22.70 11.12 -5.11
N LYS A 83 -22.73 12.36 -4.62
CA LYS A 83 -23.06 13.53 -5.45
C LYS A 83 -22.08 13.70 -6.59
N LEU A 84 -20.77 13.63 -6.33
CA LEU A 84 -19.73 13.83 -7.32
C LEU A 84 -19.74 12.70 -8.37
N LEU A 85 -19.95 11.45 -7.96
CA LEU A 85 -20.14 10.32 -8.87
C LEU A 85 -21.39 10.49 -9.77
N SER A 86 -22.50 10.99 -9.22
CA SER A 86 -23.71 11.27 -10.00
C SER A 86 -23.53 12.41 -11.01
N GLN A 87 -22.59 13.31 -10.78
CA GLN A 87 -22.16 14.36 -11.72
C GLN A 87 -21.21 13.84 -12.80
N GLY A 88 -20.85 12.57 -12.77
CA GLY A 88 -20.03 11.92 -13.78
C GLY A 88 -18.53 11.93 -13.50
N LEU A 89 -18.10 12.23 -12.26
CA LEU A 89 -16.69 12.06 -11.90
C LEU A 89 -16.31 10.58 -11.95
N ASP A 90 -15.08 10.33 -12.39
CA ASP A 90 -14.52 9.00 -12.46
C ASP A 90 -14.21 8.45 -11.04
N PRO A 91 -14.76 7.29 -10.65
CA PRO A 91 -14.42 6.65 -9.37
C PRO A 91 -12.94 6.22 -9.27
N ASN A 92 -12.24 6.17 -10.40
CA ASN A 92 -10.82 5.79 -10.50
C ASN A 92 -9.86 6.98 -10.51
N LEU A 93 -10.33 8.18 -10.12
CA LEU A 93 -9.45 9.33 -9.93
C LEU A 93 -8.30 9.00 -9.00
N VAL A 94 -7.18 9.68 -9.20
CA VAL A 94 -6.01 9.63 -8.33
C VAL A 94 -5.73 11.02 -7.75
N ASP A 95 -5.10 11.05 -6.59
CA ASP A 95 -4.62 12.30 -6.01
C ASP A 95 -3.34 12.80 -6.73
N ASP A 96 -2.78 13.91 -6.25
CA ASP A 96 -1.56 14.53 -6.77
C ASP A 96 -0.31 13.62 -6.62
N THR A 97 -0.38 12.61 -5.77
CA THR A 97 0.66 11.57 -5.61
C THR A 97 0.45 10.36 -6.52
N GLY A 98 -0.67 10.28 -7.23
CA GLY A 98 -1.05 9.15 -8.07
C GLY A 98 -1.79 8.03 -7.30
N THR A 99 -2.25 8.30 -6.06
CA THR A 99 -2.95 7.32 -5.24
C THR A 99 -4.44 7.25 -5.61
N PRO A 100 -4.99 6.07 -5.96
CA PRO A 100 -6.40 5.87 -6.30
C PRO A 100 -7.34 6.16 -5.12
N LEU A 101 -8.57 6.61 -5.41
CA LEU A 101 -9.57 6.92 -4.37
C LEU A 101 -9.84 5.77 -3.41
N LEU A 102 -9.95 4.54 -3.92
CA LEU A 102 -10.20 3.36 -3.07
C LEU A 102 -9.00 3.04 -2.16
N VAL A 103 -7.78 3.27 -2.65
CA VAL A 103 -6.55 3.13 -1.85
C VAL A 103 -6.48 4.22 -0.77
N ILE A 104 -6.91 5.46 -1.10
CA ILE A 104 -7.05 6.54 -0.11
C ILE A 104 -8.07 6.14 0.96
N ALA A 105 -9.25 5.63 0.56
CA ALA A 105 -10.27 5.18 1.49
C ALA A 105 -9.74 4.10 2.45
N ALA A 106 -9.00 3.10 1.94
CA ALA A 106 -8.37 2.07 2.75
C ALA A 106 -7.32 2.62 3.73
N ARG A 107 -6.55 3.61 3.30
CA ARG A 107 -5.53 4.27 4.14
C ARG A 107 -6.15 5.06 5.29
N GLU A 108 -7.23 5.77 5.01
CA GLU A 108 -7.92 6.65 5.96
C GLU A 108 -9.01 5.93 6.77
N LYS A 109 -9.26 4.64 6.51
CA LYS A 109 -10.36 3.83 7.09
C LYS A 109 -11.74 4.45 6.82
N SER A 110 -11.94 4.93 5.61
CA SER A 110 -13.20 5.52 5.14
C SER A 110 -14.13 4.45 4.58
N ASP A 111 -14.59 3.54 5.44
CA ASP A 111 -15.28 2.30 5.06
C ASP A 111 -16.59 2.53 4.32
N LYS A 112 -17.36 3.55 4.73
CA LYS A 112 -18.65 3.85 4.09
C LYS A 112 -18.43 4.39 2.67
N VAL A 113 -17.43 5.22 2.48
CA VAL A 113 -17.04 5.70 1.15
C VAL A 113 -16.42 4.56 0.34
N ALA A 114 -15.59 3.71 0.95
CA ALA A 114 -15.06 2.51 0.29
C ALA A 114 -16.18 1.63 -0.25
N GLN A 115 -17.26 1.40 0.53
CA GLN A 115 -18.43 0.65 0.08
C GLN A 115 -19.08 1.30 -1.15
N VAL A 116 -19.26 2.62 -1.15
CA VAL A 116 -19.84 3.36 -2.31
C VAL A 116 -18.97 3.22 -3.55
N LEU A 117 -17.65 3.29 -3.38
CA LEU A 117 -16.71 3.09 -4.48
C LEU A 117 -16.74 1.64 -5.00
N ILE A 118 -16.70 0.65 -4.11
CA ILE A 118 -16.72 -0.78 -4.43
C ILE A 118 -18.04 -1.19 -5.13
N ASP A 119 -19.16 -0.58 -4.75
CA ASP A 119 -20.46 -0.86 -5.38
C ASP A 119 -20.63 -0.19 -6.76
N ASN A 120 -19.77 0.76 -7.11
CA ASN A 120 -19.79 1.36 -8.43
C ASN A 120 -19.13 0.43 -9.46
N PRO A 121 -19.87 -0.02 -10.51
CA PRO A 121 -19.35 -1.01 -11.46
C PRO A 121 -18.19 -0.50 -12.34
N LYS A 122 -17.89 0.80 -12.28
CA LYS A 122 -16.75 1.41 -12.99
C LYS A 122 -15.49 1.45 -12.15
N THR A 123 -15.58 1.12 -10.86
CA THR A 123 -14.40 1.15 -9.98
C THR A 123 -13.47 -0.03 -10.31
N ASP A 124 -12.22 0.29 -10.54
CA ASP A 124 -11.13 -0.69 -10.61
C ASP A 124 -10.63 -0.95 -9.18
N ILE A 125 -11.12 -2.04 -8.57
CA ILE A 125 -10.78 -2.43 -7.19
C ILE A 125 -9.33 -2.91 -7.05
N GLU A 126 -8.70 -3.26 -8.18
CA GLU A 126 -7.31 -3.73 -8.22
C GLU A 126 -6.29 -2.63 -8.52
N LYS A 127 -6.78 -1.39 -8.73
CA LYS A 127 -5.90 -0.28 -9.09
C LYS A 127 -4.83 -0.04 -8.03
N LEU A 128 -3.57 0.02 -8.50
CA LEU A 128 -2.41 0.21 -7.65
C LEU A 128 -2.07 1.70 -7.49
N ASP A 129 -1.50 2.03 -6.34
CA ASP A 129 -0.78 3.28 -6.15
C ASP A 129 0.66 3.21 -6.70
N PRO A 130 1.45 4.31 -6.67
CA PRO A 130 2.83 4.31 -7.15
C PRO A 130 3.79 3.41 -6.36
N ALA A 131 3.42 2.96 -5.16
CA ALA A 131 4.19 1.98 -4.39
C ALA A 131 3.87 0.53 -4.80
N GLY A 132 2.84 0.34 -5.66
CA GLY A 132 2.37 -0.97 -6.08
C GLY A 132 1.38 -1.59 -5.08
N GLU A 133 0.76 -0.78 -4.24
CA GLU A 133 -0.20 -1.19 -3.22
C GLU A 133 -1.64 -0.98 -3.71
N ASN A 134 -2.52 -1.94 -3.44
CA ASN A 134 -3.97 -1.79 -3.66
C ASN A 134 -4.72 -1.60 -2.33
N ALA A 135 -6.03 -1.39 -2.43
CA ALA A 135 -6.88 -1.17 -1.27
C ALA A 135 -6.86 -2.34 -0.28
N MET A 136 -6.83 -3.61 -0.75
CA MET A 136 -6.80 -4.79 0.13
C MET A 136 -5.50 -4.88 0.93
N MET A 137 -4.35 -4.52 0.33
CA MET A 137 -3.07 -4.49 1.05
C MET A 137 -3.10 -3.47 2.18
N LEU A 138 -3.62 -2.25 1.94
CA LEU A 138 -3.72 -1.22 2.97
C LEU A 138 -4.78 -1.54 4.02
N ALA A 139 -5.90 -2.13 3.64
CA ALA A 139 -6.89 -2.64 4.59
C ALA A 139 -6.26 -3.69 5.51
N ALA A 140 -5.50 -4.64 4.95
CA ALA A 140 -4.79 -5.65 5.71
C ALA A 140 -3.70 -5.07 6.63
N LEU A 141 -3.00 -4.02 6.20
CA LEU A 141 -2.00 -3.31 7.01
C LEU A 141 -2.62 -2.60 8.20
N ASN A 142 -3.84 -2.08 8.01
CA ASN A 142 -4.54 -1.23 8.98
C ASN A 142 -5.49 -2.00 9.91
N ASP A 143 -5.53 -3.34 9.87
CA ASP A 143 -6.50 -4.16 10.60
C ASP A 143 -7.96 -3.81 10.26
N ASP A 144 -8.20 -3.49 8.98
CA ASP A 144 -9.53 -3.18 8.50
C ASP A 144 -10.23 -4.42 7.95
N LEU A 145 -10.67 -5.27 8.87
CA LEU A 145 -11.38 -6.50 8.54
C LEU A 145 -12.68 -6.24 7.75
N THR A 146 -13.32 -5.10 8.00
CA THR A 146 -14.54 -4.70 7.30
C THR A 146 -14.27 -4.51 5.82
N LEU A 147 -13.29 -3.70 5.49
CA LEU A 147 -12.93 -3.43 4.10
C LEU A 147 -12.34 -4.67 3.40
N VAL A 148 -11.54 -5.48 4.11
CA VAL A 148 -11.04 -6.77 3.57
C VAL A 148 -12.20 -7.65 3.14
N ASN A 149 -13.22 -7.83 3.99
CA ASN A 149 -14.40 -8.62 3.66
C ASN A 149 -15.22 -8.02 2.49
N MET A 150 -15.38 -6.70 2.44
CA MET A 150 -16.04 -6.02 1.33
C MET A 150 -15.35 -6.29 -0.01
N LEU A 151 -14.01 -6.21 -0.03
CA LEU A 151 -13.21 -6.45 -1.23
C LEU A 151 -13.28 -7.92 -1.67
N ILE A 152 -13.17 -8.86 -0.72
CA ILE A 152 -13.32 -10.30 -1.00
C ILE A 152 -14.71 -10.60 -1.57
N ALA A 153 -15.77 -10.02 -1.02
CA ALA A 153 -17.14 -10.19 -1.53
C ALA A 153 -17.34 -9.67 -2.96
N LYS A 154 -16.40 -8.91 -3.48
CA LYS A 154 -16.36 -8.40 -4.86
C LYS A 154 -15.28 -9.08 -5.71
N ASP A 155 -14.85 -10.25 -5.29
CA ASP A 155 -13.87 -11.09 -5.99
C ASP A 155 -12.50 -10.41 -6.18
N ALA A 156 -12.10 -9.52 -5.24
CA ALA A 156 -10.77 -8.92 -5.27
C ALA A 156 -9.68 -9.99 -5.12
N GLU A 157 -8.56 -9.78 -5.83
CA GLU A 157 -7.45 -10.74 -5.88
C GLU A 157 -6.69 -10.80 -4.54
N VAL A 158 -6.81 -11.92 -3.83
CA VAL A 158 -6.11 -12.19 -2.56
C VAL A 158 -4.63 -12.48 -2.81
N ASN A 159 -4.30 -13.11 -3.95
CA ASN A 159 -2.96 -13.61 -4.29
C ASN A 159 -2.28 -12.77 -5.38
N LYS A 160 -1.85 -11.57 -5.04
CA LYS A 160 -1.08 -10.74 -5.99
C LYS A 160 0.37 -11.20 -6.07
N LYS A 161 0.97 -11.02 -7.25
CA LYS A 161 2.41 -11.28 -7.43
C LYS A 161 3.24 -10.27 -6.64
N GLY A 162 4.20 -10.75 -5.86
CA GLY A 162 5.05 -9.91 -5.03
C GLY A 162 4.51 -9.76 -3.61
N TRP A 163 4.38 -8.52 -3.13
CA TRP A 163 3.75 -8.28 -1.84
C TRP A 163 2.26 -8.59 -1.90
N THR A 164 1.76 -9.36 -0.93
CA THR A 164 0.33 -9.75 -0.86
C THR A 164 -0.33 -9.15 0.38
N PRO A 165 -1.68 -9.06 0.44
CA PRO A 165 -2.38 -8.65 1.65
C PRO A 165 -1.96 -9.44 2.91
N LEU A 166 -1.65 -10.74 2.75
CA LEU A 166 -1.19 -11.58 3.85
C LEU A 166 0.16 -11.13 4.43
N HIS A 167 1.08 -10.62 3.61
CA HIS A 167 2.32 -10.02 4.11
C HIS A 167 2.05 -8.79 4.97
N TYR A 168 1.12 -7.92 4.53
CA TYR A 168 0.76 -6.70 5.23
C TYR A 168 0.08 -6.99 6.58
N ALA A 169 -0.89 -7.91 6.63
CA ALA A 169 -1.51 -8.37 7.86
C ALA A 169 -0.49 -8.98 8.83
N ALA A 170 0.39 -9.86 8.33
CA ALA A 170 1.42 -10.51 9.13
C ALA A 170 2.47 -9.53 9.67
N THR A 171 2.77 -8.43 8.95
CA THR A 171 3.73 -7.40 9.38
C THR A 171 3.32 -6.72 10.67
N ASN A 172 2.02 -6.53 10.89
CA ASN A 172 1.47 -5.82 12.04
C ASN A 172 0.73 -6.74 13.03
N GLY A 173 0.70 -8.06 12.77
CA GLY A 173 0.13 -9.01 13.71
C GLY A 173 -1.40 -9.04 13.74
N HIS A 174 -2.06 -8.77 12.62
CA HIS A 174 -3.52 -8.72 12.50
C HIS A 174 -4.12 -10.11 12.29
N ASP A 175 -4.23 -10.88 13.37
CA ASP A 175 -4.60 -12.30 13.34
C ASP A 175 -5.95 -12.58 12.68
N ASP A 176 -6.95 -11.72 12.89
CA ASP A 176 -8.28 -11.89 12.28
C ASP A 176 -8.24 -11.69 10.77
N VAL A 177 -7.47 -10.71 10.30
CA VAL A 177 -7.26 -10.48 8.86
C VAL A 177 -6.46 -11.63 8.25
N VAL A 178 -5.40 -12.11 8.94
CA VAL A 178 -4.62 -13.29 8.51
C VAL A 178 -5.53 -14.48 8.31
N LYS A 179 -6.41 -14.79 9.28
CA LYS A 179 -7.38 -15.87 9.19
C LYS A 179 -8.28 -15.75 7.98
N VAL A 180 -8.94 -14.60 7.82
CA VAL A 180 -9.85 -14.37 6.69
C VAL A 180 -9.13 -14.52 5.36
N LEU A 181 -7.92 -14.01 5.21
CA LEU A 181 -7.15 -14.15 3.98
C LEU A 181 -6.80 -15.62 3.70
N LEU A 182 -6.42 -16.41 4.71
CA LEU A 182 -6.14 -17.84 4.58
C LEU A 182 -7.40 -18.64 4.24
N ASP A 183 -8.55 -18.34 4.87
CA ASP A 183 -9.85 -18.94 4.57
C ASP A 183 -10.27 -18.69 3.11
N HIS A 184 -9.78 -17.59 2.49
CA HIS A 184 -9.98 -17.25 1.09
C HIS A 184 -8.76 -17.59 0.21
N SER A 185 -8.03 -18.65 0.59
CA SER A 185 -6.96 -19.26 -0.20
C SER A 185 -5.75 -18.35 -0.45
N ALA A 186 -5.42 -17.45 0.49
CA ALA A 186 -4.14 -16.75 0.45
C ALA A 186 -2.98 -17.77 0.48
N TYR A 187 -1.98 -17.57 -0.39
CA TYR A 187 -0.79 -18.43 -0.39
C TYR A 187 0.04 -18.14 0.86
N ILE A 188 0.03 -19.09 1.81
CA ILE A 188 0.62 -18.94 3.13
C ILE A 188 2.12 -18.66 3.09
N ASP A 189 2.84 -19.27 2.13
CA ASP A 189 4.27 -19.06 1.89
C ASP A 189 4.53 -18.17 0.65
N ALA A 190 3.59 -17.26 0.32
CA ALA A 190 3.78 -16.31 -0.75
C ALA A 190 5.14 -15.59 -0.61
N GLY A 191 5.92 -15.54 -1.69
CA GLY A 191 7.19 -14.83 -1.72
C GLY A 191 7.03 -13.39 -2.23
N SER A 192 7.41 -12.40 -1.43
CA SER A 192 7.62 -11.03 -1.91
C SER A 192 8.72 -10.97 -2.99
N PRO A 193 9.00 -9.83 -3.64
CA PRO A 193 10.03 -9.75 -4.68
C PRO A 193 11.42 -10.25 -4.27
N ASN A 194 11.76 -10.22 -2.99
CA ASN A 194 12.99 -10.77 -2.44
C ASN A 194 12.82 -12.15 -1.76
N GLY A 195 11.67 -12.79 -1.96
CA GLY A 195 11.35 -14.10 -1.37
C GLY A 195 11.03 -14.09 0.12
N THR A 196 10.78 -12.92 0.71
CA THR A 196 10.32 -12.83 2.10
C THR A 196 8.88 -13.33 2.20
N THR A 197 8.58 -14.20 3.18
CA THR A 197 7.24 -14.78 3.41
C THR A 197 6.46 -14.03 4.49
N PRO A 198 5.12 -14.21 4.58
CA PRO A 198 4.32 -13.67 5.68
C PRO A 198 4.83 -14.10 7.05
N LEU A 199 5.27 -15.36 7.22
CA LEU A 199 5.87 -15.84 8.46
C LEU A 199 7.13 -15.07 8.86
N MET A 200 7.99 -14.72 7.87
CA MET A 200 9.17 -13.88 8.11
C MET A 200 8.77 -12.47 8.55
N MET A 201 7.69 -11.92 8.00
CA MET A 201 7.19 -10.60 8.37
C MET A 201 6.61 -10.58 9.79
N ALA A 202 5.81 -11.59 10.16
CA ALA A 202 5.31 -11.76 11.53
C ALA A 202 6.47 -11.94 12.53
N ALA A 203 7.48 -12.72 12.16
CA ALA A 203 8.66 -12.95 12.99
C ALA A 203 9.50 -11.67 13.18
N ARG A 204 9.61 -10.83 12.14
CA ARG A 204 10.25 -9.52 12.19
C ARG A 204 9.55 -8.57 13.15
N GLY A 205 8.21 -8.58 13.16
CA GLY A 205 7.38 -7.71 14.00
C GLY A 205 7.23 -8.19 15.45
N GLY A 206 7.76 -9.38 15.81
CA GLY A 206 7.60 -9.93 17.15
C GLY A 206 6.19 -10.46 17.44
N HIS A 207 5.36 -10.67 16.42
CA HIS A 207 3.95 -11.05 16.55
C HIS A 207 3.78 -12.54 16.79
N LEU A 208 3.98 -12.96 18.07
CA LEU A 208 4.00 -14.37 18.47
C LEU A 208 2.69 -15.11 18.15
N SER A 209 1.53 -14.45 18.31
CA SER A 209 0.21 -15.02 17.96
C SER A 209 0.10 -15.30 16.47
N THR A 210 0.49 -14.34 15.63
CA THR A 210 0.48 -14.48 14.18
C THR A 210 1.47 -15.52 13.67
N VAL A 211 2.67 -15.57 14.28
CA VAL A 211 3.66 -16.61 13.99
C VAL A 211 3.07 -17.98 14.29
N LYS A 212 2.46 -18.14 15.46
CA LYS A 212 1.81 -19.41 15.84
C LYS A 212 0.67 -19.74 14.88
N LEU A 213 -0.21 -18.79 14.58
CA LEU A 213 -1.32 -18.97 13.64
C LEU A 213 -0.81 -19.45 12.27
N LEU A 214 0.16 -18.76 11.68
CA LEU A 214 0.71 -19.14 10.37
C LEU A 214 1.34 -20.54 10.39
N LEU A 215 2.04 -20.92 11.47
CA LEU A 215 2.62 -22.26 11.60
C LEU A 215 1.56 -23.35 11.79
N ASP A 216 0.48 -23.06 12.53
CA ASP A 216 -0.62 -24.01 12.75
C ASP A 216 -1.44 -24.19 11.45
N GLU A 217 -1.52 -23.15 10.59
CA GLU A 217 -2.12 -23.19 9.23
C GLU A 217 -1.16 -23.77 8.16
N GLY A 218 0.06 -24.15 8.54
CA GLY A 218 0.96 -24.92 7.67
C GLY A 218 2.08 -24.14 7.00
N ALA A 219 2.40 -22.92 7.43
CA ALA A 219 3.55 -22.17 6.90
C ALA A 219 4.87 -22.96 7.09
N ASP A 220 5.70 -22.99 6.04
CA ASP A 220 6.98 -23.71 6.11
C ASP A 220 8.08 -22.83 6.74
N LEU A 221 8.40 -23.15 7.99
CA LEU A 221 9.48 -22.52 8.77
C LEU A 221 10.87 -22.59 8.11
N ARG A 222 11.08 -23.50 7.16
CA ARG A 222 12.37 -23.74 6.51
C ARG A 222 12.59 -22.87 5.28
N VAL A 223 11.56 -22.17 4.81
CA VAL A 223 11.68 -21.27 3.65
C VAL A 223 12.75 -20.22 3.90
N LYS A 224 13.56 -19.98 2.87
CA LYS A 224 14.61 -18.96 2.88
C LYS A 224 14.31 -17.91 1.81
N ASN A 225 14.50 -16.66 2.16
CA ASN A 225 14.47 -15.59 1.18
C ASN A 225 15.71 -15.61 0.26
N GLN A 226 15.79 -14.69 -0.70
CA GLN A 226 16.88 -14.64 -1.70
C GLN A 226 18.29 -14.44 -1.11
N ILE A 227 18.40 -13.91 0.12
CA ILE A 227 19.68 -13.76 0.83
C ILE A 227 19.91 -14.87 1.87
N GLY A 228 19.09 -15.93 1.84
CA GLY A 228 19.25 -17.12 2.65
C GLY A 228 18.70 -17.02 4.07
N LEU A 229 17.98 -15.97 4.44
CA LEU A 229 17.40 -15.77 5.78
C LEU A 229 16.07 -16.50 5.92
N THR A 230 15.88 -17.14 7.09
CA THR A 230 14.63 -17.77 7.54
C THR A 230 13.85 -16.85 8.48
N ALA A 231 12.62 -17.26 8.88
CA ALA A 231 11.85 -16.55 9.90
C ALA A 231 12.59 -16.46 11.26
N VAL A 232 13.36 -17.50 11.62
CA VAL A 232 14.22 -17.48 12.83
C VAL A 232 15.28 -16.40 12.75
N ASP A 233 15.88 -16.23 11.55
CA ASP A 233 16.92 -15.22 11.34
C ASP A 233 16.34 -13.80 11.38
N PHE A 234 15.13 -13.61 10.85
CA PHE A 234 14.41 -12.34 10.98
C PHE A 234 14.15 -12.00 12.44
N ALA A 235 13.57 -12.92 13.23
CA ALA A 235 13.33 -12.69 14.65
C ALA A 235 14.62 -12.32 15.41
N LYS A 236 15.73 -13.02 15.17
CA LYS A 236 17.03 -12.72 15.78
C LYS A 236 17.57 -11.35 15.36
N GLN A 237 17.48 -11.01 14.08
CA GLN A 237 17.97 -9.73 13.51
C GLN A 237 17.22 -8.52 14.08
N TYR A 238 15.93 -8.69 14.39
CA TYR A 238 15.09 -7.64 14.94
C TYR A 238 14.92 -7.71 16.46
N HIS A 239 15.69 -8.61 17.12
CA HIS A 239 15.74 -8.77 18.58
C HIS A 239 14.46 -9.29 19.23
N GLU A 240 13.63 -10.00 18.45
CA GLU A 240 12.39 -10.62 18.89
C GLU A 240 12.69 -11.98 19.56
N LYS A 241 13.13 -11.96 20.83
CA LYS A 241 13.65 -13.13 21.53
C LYS A 241 12.62 -14.25 21.66
N ASP A 242 11.42 -13.95 22.12
CA ASP A 242 10.38 -14.96 22.36
C ASP A 242 9.99 -15.66 21.07
N VAL A 243 9.88 -14.91 19.98
CA VAL A 243 9.63 -15.46 18.65
C VAL A 243 10.80 -16.29 18.15
N ALA A 244 12.05 -15.80 18.31
CA ALA A 244 13.24 -16.53 17.88
C ALA A 244 13.40 -17.87 18.62
N GLU A 245 13.16 -17.88 19.93
CA GLU A 245 13.21 -19.08 20.77
C GLU A 245 12.09 -20.06 20.41
N GLY A 246 10.85 -19.59 20.25
CA GLY A 246 9.71 -20.39 19.84
C GLY A 246 9.89 -21.04 18.47
N LEU A 247 10.36 -20.27 17.48
CA LEU A 247 10.65 -20.77 16.13
C LEU A 247 11.80 -21.78 16.13
N ALA A 248 12.88 -21.53 16.89
CA ALA A 248 14.02 -22.46 17.00
C ALA A 248 13.61 -23.77 17.67
N ALA A 249 12.80 -23.72 18.73
CA ALA A 249 12.26 -24.92 19.39
C ALA A 249 11.38 -25.74 18.44
N ARG A 250 10.49 -25.07 17.66
CA ARG A 250 9.65 -25.72 16.65
C ARG A 250 10.49 -26.39 15.58
N LEU A 251 11.53 -25.72 15.09
CA LEU A 251 12.45 -26.28 14.08
C LEU A 251 13.19 -27.52 14.62
N ALA A 252 13.66 -27.49 15.88
CA ALA A 252 14.31 -28.59 16.52
C ALA A 252 13.37 -29.82 16.69
N SER A 253 12.10 -29.59 17.04
CA SER A 253 11.11 -30.64 17.13
C SER A 253 10.77 -31.30 15.79
N MET A 254 10.81 -30.53 14.69
CA MET A 254 10.63 -31.07 13.32
C MET A 254 11.81 -31.93 12.87
N GLN A 255 13.03 -31.63 13.36
CA GLN A 255 14.23 -32.43 13.05
C GLN A 255 14.37 -33.69 13.89
N ASN A 256 13.78 -33.71 15.09
CA ASN A 256 13.81 -34.84 16.04
C ASN A 256 12.40 -35.22 16.54
N PRO A 257 11.54 -35.78 15.69
CA PRO A 257 10.15 -36.08 16.05
C PRO A 257 9.98 -37.07 17.22
N GLY A 258 11.04 -37.77 17.63
CA GLY A 258 11.04 -38.73 18.74
C GLY A 258 11.45 -38.17 20.11
N ALA A 259 11.91 -36.91 20.20
CA ALA A 259 12.44 -36.36 21.45
C ALA A 259 11.36 -35.77 22.39
N SER A 260 10.11 -35.63 21.94
CA SER A 260 9.03 -34.97 22.70
C SER A 260 8.10 -35.90 23.45
N ALA A 261 8.38 -37.24 23.51
CA ALA A 261 7.51 -38.23 24.13
C ALA A 261 8.18 -38.93 25.34
N THR A 262 8.68 -38.17 26.30
CA THR A 262 8.98 -38.76 27.61
C THR A 262 8.20 -38.02 28.70
N PRO A 263 7.09 -38.59 29.20
CA PRO A 263 6.50 -38.11 30.44
C PRO A 263 7.50 -38.45 31.55
N GLN A 264 8.01 -37.47 32.25
CA GLN A 264 8.68 -37.72 33.53
C GLN A 264 7.63 -38.26 34.52
N THR A 265 7.49 -39.59 34.58
CA THR A 265 6.86 -40.25 35.71
C THR A 265 7.85 -40.15 36.86
N GLY A 266 7.67 -39.10 37.67
CA GLY A 266 8.30 -39.00 38.98
C GLY A 266 7.75 -40.10 39.87
N THR A 267 8.50 -41.20 40.05
CA THR A 267 8.28 -42.14 41.11
C THR A 267 8.74 -41.50 42.42
N ASN A 268 7.80 -40.92 43.16
CA ASN A 268 7.95 -40.75 44.60
C ASN A 268 7.89 -42.10 45.26
N SER A 269 9.03 -42.67 45.60
CA SER A 269 9.11 -43.79 46.57
C SER A 269 9.29 -43.20 47.95
N ALA A 270 8.22 -43.27 48.73
CA ALA A 270 8.26 -43.10 50.19
C ALA A 270 9.09 -44.22 50.84
N LYS A 271 9.97 -43.83 51.73
CA LYS A 271 10.29 -44.56 52.96
C LYS A 271 10.68 -43.58 54.05
#